data_845a62bf0c96353377df9ce2b64ab9d7
#
_entry.id   845a62bf0c96353377df9ce2b64ab9d7
#
_cell.length_a   1.000
_cell.length_b   1.000
_cell.length_c   1.000
_cell.angle_alpha   90.00
_cell.angle_beta   90.00
_cell.angle_gamma   90.00
#
_symmetry.space_group_name_H-M   'P 1'
#
loop_
_entity.id
_entity.type
_entity.pdbx_description
1 polymer ?
#
loop_
_entity_poly.entity_id
_entity_poly.type
_entity_poly.pdbx_seq_one_letter_code
_entity_poly.pdbx_strand_id
1 'polypeptide(L)'
;MLTCSKYLRFLFLLSSVLISNWSLAQAPPIVLRLWKNGAPGFENRRNEPEEAKDYWVKNIHNPSITVYPAPKEKANGSAVIICPGGGHRILVYTSEGIDAAKYLNSLGVTAIVLKYRLAREDKSPYDLNIHPKQDAYRAIRLVRSKAKEWGIDENRVGILGFSAGGEVVAAVAYGSGVGISTAADPIDRLNGKPDFQILIYPGPLGVPDVVPADAPPAFMLAANNDECCSLPIVNLLQKYRAAKAPIEVHIYAKGSHAFNMGYRSEFASLKAWPQRMADWLQDMGFLTAAIKN
;
A
#
# COMPACT_ATOMS: atom_id res chain seq x y z
N MET A 1 -58.20 -68.49 1.72
CA MET A 1 -57.84 -67.67 0.59
C MET A 1 -56.79 -66.68 1.05
N LEU A 2 -55.53 -66.91 0.67
CA LEU A 2 -54.37 -66.15 1.09
C LEU A 2 -54.10 -65.06 0.05
N THR A 3 -54.02 -63.80 0.45
CA THR A 3 -53.54 -62.72 -0.36
C THR A 3 -52.19 -62.23 0.16
N CYS A 4 -51.15 -62.47 -0.63
CA CYS A 4 -49.79 -62.10 -0.37
C CYS A 4 -49.56 -60.65 -0.81
N SER A 5 -49.29 -59.75 0.13
CA SER A 5 -48.87 -58.36 -0.18
C SER A 5 -47.36 -58.26 -0.28
N LYS A 6 -46.84 -57.86 -1.46
CA LYS A 6 -45.42 -57.62 -1.72
C LYS A 6 -45.06 -56.20 -1.31
N TYR A 7 -44.23 -56.04 -0.28
CA TYR A 7 -43.59 -54.77 0.05
C TYR A 7 -42.36 -54.57 -0.82
N LEU A 8 -42.43 -53.59 -1.71
CA LEU A 8 -41.29 -53.12 -2.55
C LEU A 8 -40.53 -52.08 -1.71
N ARG A 9 -39.35 -52.41 -1.19
CA ARG A 9 -38.44 -51.50 -0.51
C ARG A 9 -37.65 -50.74 -1.54
N PHE A 10 -37.94 -49.41 -1.69
CA PHE A 10 -37.07 -48.46 -2.40
C PHE A 10 -35.88 -48.08 -1.52
N LEU A 11 -34.69 -48.54 -1.88
CA LEU A 11 -33.43 -48.03 -1.32
C LEU A 11 -33.07 -46.71 -2.02
N PHE A 12 -33.23 -45.57 -1.32
CA PHE A 12 -32.65 -44.29 -1.73
C PHE A 12 -31.15 -44.32 -1.34
N LEU A 13 -30.29 -44.48 -2.30
CA LEU A 13 -28.85 -44.21 -2.16
C LEU A 13 -28.65 -42.70 -2.16
N LEU A 14 -28.46 -42.08 -0.98
CA LEU A 14 -27.94 -40.73 -0.84
C LEU A 14 -26.45 -40.75 -1.18
N SER A 15 -26.09 -40.39 -2.39
CA SER A 15 -24.72 -40.06 -2.75
C SER A 15 -24.39 -38.67 -2.19
N SER A 16 -23.76 -38.63 -1.00
CA SER A 16 -23.16 -37.42 -0.45
C SER A 16 -21.95 -37.02 -1.30
N VAL A 17 -22.14 -36.05 -2.19
CA VAL A 17 -21.03 -35.39 -2.90
C VAL A 17 -20.28 -34.55 -1.86
N LEU A 18 -19.17 -35.05 -1.38
CA LEU A 18 -18.19 -34.28 -0.60
C LEU A 18 -17.58 -33.23 -1.54
N ILE A 19 -18.15 -32.03 -1.56
CA ILE A 19 -17.52 -30.87 -2.18
C ILE A 19 -16.35 -30.50 -1.25
N SER A 20 -15.16 -30.98 -1.60
CA SER A 20 -13.92 -30.52 -0.96
C SER A 20 -13.73 -29.07 -1.32
N ASN A 21 -14.10 -28.16 -0.41
CA ASN A 21 -13.69 -26.76 -0.50
C ASN A 21 -12.16 -26.69 -0.36
N TRP A 22 -11.46 -26.78 -1.47
CA TRP A 22 -10.06 -26.40 -1.52
C TRP A 22 -10.00 -24.89 -1.33
N SER A 23 -9.84 -24.45 -0.08
CA SER A 23 -9.45 -23.10 0.23
C SER A 23 -8.06 -22.93 -0.41
N LEU A 24 -7.99 -22.22 -1.53
CA LEU A 24 -6.72 -21.82 -2.14
C LEU A 24 -6.02 -20.92 -1.13
N ALA A 25 -5.09 -21.48 -0.39
CA ALA A 25 -4.31 -20.75 0.58
C ALA A 25 -3.57 -19.61 -0.17
N GLN A 26 -3.75 -18.39 0.31
CA GLN A 26 -3.01 -17.23 -0.21
C GLN A 26 -1.51 -17.53 -0.11
N ALA A 27 -0.75 -17.20 -1.17
CA ALA A 27 0.70 -17.37 -1.15
C ALA A 27 1.31 -16.60 0.04
N PRO A 28 2.31 -17.18 0.72
CA PRO A 28 2.95 -16.52 1.86
C PRO A 28 3.62 -15.21 1.44
N PRO A 29 3.71 -14.21 2.36
CA PRO A 29 4.41 -12.97 2.08
C PRO A 29 5.88 -13.20 1.73
N ILE A 30 6.41 -12.40 0.78
CA ILE A 30 7.80 -12.46 0.33
C ILE A 30 8.53 -11.23 0.85
N VAL A 31 9.62 -11.43 1.60
CA VAL A 31 10.44 -10.32 2.11
C VAL A 31 11.68 -10.12 1.24
N LEU A 32 11.87 -8.90 0.74
CA LEU A 32 13.03 -8.52 -0.06
C LEU A 32 13.70 -7.26 0.53
N ARG A 33 15.03 -7.29 0.61
CA ARG A 33 15.81 -6.09 0.93
C ARG A 33 15.86 -5.17 -0.29
N LEU A 34 15.81 -3.86 -0.07
CA LEU A 34 15.86 -2.89 -1.16
C LEU A 34 17.22 -2.89 -1.87
N TRP A 35 18.30 -3.10 -1.13
CA TRP A 35 19.65 -3.22 -1.66
C TRP A 35 20.32 -4.50 -1.15
N LYS A 36 20.97 -5.19 -2.04
CA LYS A 36 21.67 -6.47 -1.74
C LYS A 36 22.75 -6.30 -0.67
N ASN A 37 23.47 -5.20 -0.71
CA ASN A 37 24.64 -4.94 0.15
C ASN A 37 24.34 -3.99 1.33
N GLY A 38 23.06 -3.61 1.55
CA GLY A 38 22.64 -2.61 2.51
C GLY A 38 22.35 -1.26 1.88
N ALA A 39 21.72 -0.36 2.64
CA ALA A 39 21.32 0.96 2.14
C ALA A 39 22.58 1.83 1.79
N PRO A 40 22.55 2.57 0.66
CA PRO A 40 23.69 3.38 0.23
C PRO A 40 24.18 4.36 1.31
N GLY A 41 25.49 4.33 1.58
CA GLY A 41 26.15 5.11 2.62
C GLY A 41 26.00 4.57 4.05
N PHE A 42 25.26 3.46 4.23
CA PHE A 42 25.00 2.82 5.51
C PHE A 42 25.11 1.28 5.43
N GLU A 43 25.91 0.78 4.49
CA GLU A 43 26.08 -0.64 4.23
C GLU A 43 26.60 -1.42 5.45
N ASN A 44 27.41 -0.75 6.28
CA ASN A 44 27.94 -1.29 7.54
C ASN A 44 26.84 -1.56 8.58
N ARG A 45 25.69 -0.91 8.49
CA ARG A 45 24.58 -1.06 9.43
C ARG A 45 23.56 -2.14 9.01
N ARG A 46 23.72 -2.80 7.85
CA ARG A 46 22.75 -3.75 7.31
C ARG A 46 22.42 -4.94 8.21
N ASN A 47 23.30 -5.26 9.14
CA ASN A 47 23.14 -6.39 10.08
C ASN A 47 22.64 -5.95 11.47
N GLU A 48 22.43 -4.66 11.69
CA GLU A 48 21.82 -4.18 12.93
C GLU A 48 20.36 -4.66 13.00
N PRO A 49 19.92 -5.24 14.12
CA PRO A 49 18.59 -5.82 14.23
C PRO A 49 17.51 -4.75 14.25
N GLU A 50 16.41 -5.01 13.53
CA GLU A 50 15.17 -4.26 13.73
C GLU A 50 14.61 -4.56 15.12
N GLU A 51 13.93 -3.59 15.71
CA GLU A 51 13.15 -3.77 16.91
C GLU A 51 11.66 -3.77 16.54
N ALA A 52 10.97 -4.86 16.83
CA ALA A 52 9.54 -5.02 16.59
C ALA A 52 8.81 -5.37 17.88
N LYS A 53 7.69 -4.70 18.14
CA LYS A 53 6.86 -4.97 19.31
C LYS A 53 5.40 -4.65 18.98
N ASP A 54 4.50 -5.57 19.35
CA ASP A 54 3.05 -5.43 19.18
C ASP A 54 2.66 -5.01 17.75
N TYR A 55 2.46 -3.72 17.52
CA TYR A 55 1.96 -3.16 16.26
C TYR A 55 3.00 -2.35 15.47
N TRP A 56 4.21 -2.14 16.01
CA TRP A 56 5.21 -1.28 15.40
C TRP A 56 6.57 -1.95 15.16
N VAL A 57 7.34 -1.34 14.25
CA VAL A 57 8.74 -1.69 13.95
C VAL A 57 9.56 -0.41 13.91
N LYS A 58 10.79 -0.47 14.43
CA LYS A 58 11.78 0.60 14.36
C LYS A 58 13.21 0.05 14.18
N ASN A 59 14.23 0.91 14.25
CA ASN A 59 15.64 0.57 14.05
C ASN A 59 15.86 -0.06 12.66
N ILE A 60 15.34 0.59 11.63
CA ILE A 60 15.38 0.09 10.26
C ILE A 60 16.63 0.62 9.57
N HIS A 61 17.68 -0.21 9.52
CA HIS A 61 18.96 0.12 8.87
C HIS A 61 19.17 -0.61 7.54
N ASN A 62 18.37 -1.64 7.30
CA ASN A 62 18.35 -2.38 6.05
C ASN A 62 16.94 -2.40 5.46
N PRO A 63 16.52 -1.31 4.80
CA PRO A 63 15.17 -1.14 4.29
C PRO A 63 14.72 -2.31 3.44
N SER A 64 13.44 -2.66 3.55
CA SER A 64 12.89 -3.86 2.90
C SER A 64 11.43 -3.65 2.50
N ILE A 65 10.98 -4.49 1.58
CA ILE A 65 9.58 -4.64 1.25
C ILE A 65 9.09 -6.02 1.66
N THR A 66 7.83 -6.08 2.13
CA THR A 66 7.10 -7.33 2.31
C THR A 66 5.99 -7.36 1.28
N VAL A 67 6.08 -8.26 0.32
CA VAL A 67 5.10 -8.42 -0.77
C VAL A 67 4.02 -9.39 -0.33
N TYR A 68 2.78 -8.97 -0.42
CA TYR A 68 1.57 -9.76 -0.24
C TYR A 68 0.93 -9.94 -1.62
N PRO A 69 1.17 -11.07 -2.32
CA PRO A 69 0.62 -11.30 -3.64
C PRO A 69 -0.92 -11.28 -3.61
N ALA A 70 -1.52 -10.70 -4.64
CA ALA A 70 -2.96 -10.81 -4.81
C ALA A 70 -3.38 -12.28 -5.01
N PRO A 71 -4.56 -12.70 -4.52
CA PRO A 71 -5.12 -14.02 -4.85
C PRO A 71 -5.20 -14.18 -6.38
N LYS A 72 -4.70 -15.29 -6.91
CA LYS A 72 -4.56 -15.51 -8.37
C LYS A 72 -5.85 -15.31 -9.15
N GLU A 73 -6.96 -15.72 -8.55
CA GLU A 73 -8.30 -15.62 -9.14
C GLU A 73 -8.85 -14.19 -9.20
N LYS A 74 -8.28 -13.26 -8.42
CA LYS A 74 -8.67 -11.85 -8.35
C LYS A 74 -7.64 -10.90 -8.93
N ALA A 75 -6.40 -11.37 -9.12
CA ALA A 75 -5.27 -10.53 -9.51
C ALA A 75 -5.60 -9.69 -10.76
N ASN A 76 -5.56 -8.36 -10.62
CA ASN A 76 -5.90 -7.41 -11.68
C ASN A 76 -4.69 -6.72 -12.32
N GLY A 77 -3.48 -7.06 -11.87
CA GLY A 77 -2.23 -6.49 -12.36
C GLY A 77 -1.80 -5.20 -11.66
N SER A 78 -2.61 -4.62 -10.79
CA SER A 78 -2.19 -3.44 -10.01
C SER A 78 -1.36 -3.83 -8.80
N ALA A 79 -0.45 -2.94 -8.41
CA ALA A 79 0.34 -3.04 -7.20
C ALA A 79 0.31 -1.73 -6.41
N VAL A 80 0.31 -1.81 -5.07
CA VAL A 80 0.37 -0.65 -4.19
C VAL A 80 1.46 -0.83 -3.15
N ILE A 81 2.40 0.11 -3.10
CA ILE A 81 3.41 0.20 -2.05
C ILE A 81 2.80 0.98 -0.89
N ILE A 82 2.84 0.42 0.30
CA ILE A 82 2.27 0.98 1.52
C ILE A 82 3.39 1.51 2.39
N CYS A 83 3.32 2.80 2.73
CA CYS A 83 4.22 3.49 3.66
C CYS A 83 3.46 3.72 4.98
N PRO A 84 3.67 2.89 6.02
CA PRO A 84 3.04 3.11 7.32
C PRO A 84 3.48 4.42 7.96
N GLY A 85 2.63 5.02 8.80
CA GLY A 85 2.97 6.19 9.60
C GLY A 85 3.74 5.85 10.87
N GLY A 86 3.79 6.79 11.79
CA GLY A 86 4.50 6.67 13.07
C GLY A 86 5.50 7.79 13.33
N GLY A 87 5.30 8.97 12.71
CA GLY A 87 6.05 10.20 12.97
C GLY A 87 7.53 10.14 12.58
N HIS A 88 7.93 9.23 11.70
CA HIS A 88 9.32 8.91 11.36
C HIS A 88 10.15 8.41 12.55
N ARG A 89 9.50 7.96 13.63
CA ARG A 89 10.12 7.37 14.82
C ARG A 89 9.90 5.87 14.94
N ILE A 90 8.77 5.40 14.44
CA ILE A 90 8.38 3.99 14.31
C ILE A 90 7.64 3.81 12.98
N LEU A 91 7.39 2.57 12.58
CA LEU A 91 6.37 2.23 11.60
C LEU A 91 5.20 1.54 12.31
N VAL A 92 3.99 2.07 12.16
CA VAL A 92 2.74 1.45 12.62
C VAL A 92 2.42 0.26 11.70
N TYR A 93 3.22 -0.81 11.82
CA TYR A 93 3.35 -1.85 10.80
C TYR A 93 2.10 -2.74 10.68
N THR A 94 1.39 -2.99 11.78
CA THR A 94 0.22 -3.87 11.77
C THR A 94 -0.98 -3.16 11.15
N SER A 95 -1.47 -2.08 11.75
CA SER A 95 -2.74 -1.45 11.35
C SER A 95 -2.65 -0.57 10.10
N GLU A 96 -1.47 -0.03 9.80
CA GLU A 96 -1.25 0.81 8.60
C GLU A 96 -0.45 0.08 7.50
N GLY A 97 0.16 -1.07 7.83
CA GLY A 97 0.84 -1.92 6.88
C GLY A 97 0.03 -3.17 6.53
N ILE A 98 -0.01 -4.15 7.46
CA ILE A 98 -0.61 -5.47 7.21
C ILE A 98 -2.12 -5.38 6.94
N ASP A 99 -2.86 -4.60 7.72
CA ASP A 99 -4.32 -4.50 7.55
C ASP A 99 -4.68 -3.82 6.23
N ALA A 100 -3.92 -2.78 5.83
CA ALA A 100 -4.07 -2.14 4.52
C ALA A 100 -3.72 -3.12 3.39
N ALA A 101 -2.66 -3.92 3.55
CA ALA A 101 -2.28 -4.93 2.56
C ALA A 101 -3.36 -6.00 2.37
N LYS A 102 -3.95 -6.49 3.45
CA LYS A 102 -5.07 -7.44 3.40
C LYS A 102 -6.29 -6.86 2.67
N TYR A 103 -6.61 -5.59 2.92
CA TYR A 103 -7.71 -4.93 2.23
C TYR A 103 -7.45 -4.82 0.73
N LEU A 104 -6.29 -4.34 0.31
CA LEU A 104 -5.91 -4.26 -1.10
C LEU A 104 -5.89 -5.63 -1.79
N ASN A 105 -5.41 -6.68 -1.11
CA ASN A 105 -5.48 -8.05 -1.64
C ASN A 105 -6.92 -8.51 -1.86
N SER A 106 -7.86 -8.13 -1.00
CA SER A 106 -9.28 -8.46 -1.19
C SER A 106 -9.86 -7.87 -2.48
N LEU A 107 -9.28 -6.75 -2.95
CA LEU A 107 -9.59 -6.08 -4.22
C LEU A 107 -8.81 -6.62 -5.43
N GLY A 108 -7.96 -7.64 -5.26
CA GLY A 108 -7.12 -8.20 -6.33
C GLY A 108 -5.85 -7.40 -6.63
N VAL A 109 -5.45 -6.50 -5.75
CA VAL A 109 -4.23 -5.68 -5.85
C VAL A 109 -3.09 -6.37 -5.11
N THR A 110 -1.91 -6.48 -5.71
CA THR A 110 -0.70 -6.90 -5.01
C THR A 110 -0.26 -5.79 -4.07
N ALA A 111 -0.21 -6.07 -2.77
CA ALA A 111 0.16 -5.07 -1.76
C ALA A 111 1.61 -5.27 -1.28
N ILE A 112 2.33 -4.17 -1.12
CA ILE A 112 3.75 -4.19 -0.76
C ILE A 112 3.98 -3.25 0.43
N VAL A 113 4.26 -3.78 1.62
CA VAL A 113 4.55 -2.96 2.80
C VAL A 113 6.02 -2.59 2.82
N LEU A 114 6.32 -1.30 2.82
CA LEU A 114 7.67 -0.76 2.87
C LEU A 114 8.11 -0.50 4.31
N LYS A 115 9.24 -1.06 4.69
CA LYS A 115 10.01 -0.64 5.86
C LYS A 115 11.07 0.35 5.40
N TYR A 116 10.83 1.64 5.58
CA TYR A 116 11.74 2.72 5.22
C TYR A 116 12.52 3.21 6.43
N ARG A 117 13.69 3.84 6.20
CA ARG A 117 14.55 4.39 7.25
C ARG A 117 13.87 5.53 8.00
N LEU A 118 13.99 5.52 9.32
CA LEU A 118 13.29 6.43 10.23
C LEU A 118 14.21 7.57 10.66
N ALA A 119 13.90 8.79 10.23
CA ALA A 119 14.78 9.94 10.41
C ALA A 119 14.60 10.68 11.74
N ARG A 120 13.57 10.35 12.53
CA ARG A 120 13.28 10.99 13.83
C ARG A 120 13.36 10.04 15.00
N GLU A 121 13.96 8.86 14.83
CA GLU A 121 14.35 8.01 15.96
C GLU A 121 15.43 8.72 16.79
N ASP A 122 15.51 8.37 18.07
CA ASP A 122 16.61 8.85 18.90
C ASP A 122 17.96 8.46 18.27
N LYS A 123 18.85 9.47 18.10
CA LYS A 123 20.17 9.30 17.46
C LYS A 123 20.12 8.74 16.05
N SER A 124 19.01 8.92 15.31
CA SER A 124 18.95 8.53 13.92
C SER A 124 20.03 9.24 13.08
N PRO A 125 20.79 8.52 12.25
CA PRO A 125 21.77 9.13 11.36
C PRO A 125 21.13 9.58 10.03
N TYR A 126 19.80 9.41 9.87
CA TYR A 126 19.11 9.61 8.60
C TYR A 126 18.58 11.03 8.47
N ASP A 127 18.72 11.60 7.26
CA ASP A 127 18.06 12.84 6.86
C ASP A 127 16.63 12.55 6.37
N LEU A 128 15.67 13.31 6.89
CA LEU A 128 14.25 13.14 6.62
C LEU A 128 13.89 13.38 5.14
N ASN A 129 14.58 14.33 4.49
CA ASN A 129 14.31 14.70 3.11
C ASN A 129 15.01 13.78 2.09
N ILE A 130 15.95 12.94 2.56
CA ILE A 130 16.79 12.12 1.70
C ILE A 130 16.42 10.64 1.81
N HIS A 131 16.59 10.06 3.00
CA HIS A 131 16.65 8.60 3.13
C HIS A 131 15.27 7.90 2.98
N PRO A 132 14.17 8.36 3.60
CA PRO A 132 12.85 7.78 3.35
C PRO A 132 12.43 7.88 1.88
N LYS A 133 12.76 9.00 1.23
CA LYS A 133 12.51 9.23 -0.21
C LYS A 133 13.31 8.28 -1.09
N GLN A 134 14.59 8.06 -0.79
CA GLN A 134 15.42 7.07 -1.51
C GLN A 134 14.83 5.67 -1.39
N ASP A 135 14.40 5.29 -0.19
CA ASP A 135 13.80 3.97 0.07
C ASP A 135 12.51 3.78 -0.73
N ALA A 136 11.65 4.80 -0.78
CA ALA A 136 10.40 4.75 -1.53
C ALA A 136 10.64 4.68 -3.05
N TYR A 137 11.53 5.50 -3.60
CA TYR A 137 11.93 5.38 -5.02
C TYR A 137 12.49 4.01 -5.35
N ARG A 138 13.37 3.49 -4.48
CA ARG A 138 13.94 2.16 -4.69
C ARG A 138 12.89 1.06 -4.62
N ALA A 139 11.91 1.18 -3.71
CA ALA A 139 10.80 0.23 -3.63
C ALA A 139 9.97 0.21 -4.92
N ILE A 140 9.60 1.38 -5.48
CA ILE A 140 8.86 1.48 -6.74
C ILE A 140 9.66 0.83 -7.88
N ARG A 141 10.93 1.16 -8.00
CA ARG A 141 11.83 0.58 -9.03
C ARG A 141 11.99 -0.93 -8.89
N LEU A 142 12.13 -1.42 -7.65
CA LEU A 142 12.23 -2.85 -7.37
C LEU A 142 10.94 -3.58 -7.77
N VAL A 143 9.76 -3.04 -7.46
CA VAL A 143 8.47 -3.59 -7.88
C VAL A 143 8.37 -3.63 -9.41
N ARG A 144 8.71 -2.55 -10.10
CA ARG A 144 8.74 -2.51 -11.58
C ARG A 144 9.72 -3.52 -12.18
N SER A 145 10.89 -3.70 -11.57
CA SER A 145 11.86 -4.72 -12.03
C SER A 145 11.35 -6.16 -11.90
N LYS A 146 10.37 -6.39 -11.03
CA LYS A 146 9.73 -7.66 -10.77
C LYS A 146 8.32 -7.79 -11.37
N ALA A 147 7.84 -6.78 -12.08
CA ALA A 147 6.47 -6.70 -12.54
C ALA A 147 6.05 -7.94 -13.35
N LYS A 148 6.86 -8.38 -14.32
CA LYS A 148 6.60 -9.58 -15.11
C LYS A 148 6.55 -10.86 -14.25
N GLU A 149 7.48 -10.99 -13.31
CA GLU A 149 7.56 -12.16 -12.41
C GLU A 149 6.34 -12.27 -11.50
N TRP A 150 5.82 -11.11 -11.05
CA TRP A 150 4.69 -11.04 -10.10
C TRP A 150 3.33 -10.83 -10.76
N GLY A 151 3.27 -10.79 -12.08
CA GLY A 151 2.03 -10.54 -12.82
C GLY A 151 1.47 -9.12 -12.61
N ILE A 152 2.37 -8.14 -12.41
CA ILE A 152 2.04 -6.73 -12.24
C ILE A 152 2.20 -6.02 -13.60
N ASP A 153 1.30 -5.08 -13.88
CA ASP A 153 1.46 -4.09 -14.93
C ASP A 153 2.38 -2.97 -14.42
N GLU A 154 3.50 -2.74 -15.07
CA GLU A 154 4.49 -1.72 -14.65
C GLU A 154 3.95 -0.29 -14.68
N ASN A 155 2.84 -0.04 -15.37
CA ASN A 155 2.12 1.24 -15.44
C ASN A 155 0.95 1.35 -14.45
N ARG A 156 0.86 0.41 -13.50
CA ARG A 156 -0.17 0.36 -12.46
C ARG A 156 0.43 0.14 -11.07
N VAL A 157 1.55 0.82 -10.81
CA VAL A 157 2.27 0.77 -9.51
C VAL A 157 1.97 2.05 -8.74
N GLY A 158 1.02 1.95 -7.82
CA GLY A 158 0.65 3.06 -6.92
C GLY A 158 1.41 3.04 -5.60
N ILE A 159 1.24 4.12 -4.84
CA ILE A 159 1.82 4.27 -3.51
C ILE A 159 0.77 4.82 -2.53
N LEU A 160 0.71 4.26 -1.33
CA LEU A 160 -0.21 4.64 -0.27
C LEU A 160 0.57 5.00 1.00
N GLY A 161 0.20 6.07 1.69
CA GLY A 161 0.85 6.44 2.93
C GLY A 161 -0.09 7.00 3.97
N PHE A 162 0.18 6.61 5.22
CA PHE A 162 -0.52 7.10 6.40
C PHE A 162 0.34 8.12 7.14
N SER A 163 -0.20 9.25 7.56
CA SER A 163 0.52 10.21 8.42
C SER A 163 1.92 10.56 7.88
N ALA A 164 2.97 10.29 8.63
CA ALA A 164 4.37 10.43 8.19
C ALA A 164 4.69 9.60 6.94
N GLY A 165 4.05 8.44 6.75
CA GLY A 165 4.14 7.67 5.50
C GLY A 165 3.53 8.42 4.31
N GLY A 166 2.51 9.24 4.53
CA GLY A 166 1.98 10.16 3.51
C GLY A 166 2.98 11.24 3.09
N GLU A 167 3.84 11.70 4.00
CA GLU A 167 4.96 12.60 3.66
C GLU A 167 5.98 11.90 2.75
N VAL A 168 6.26 10.60 3.00
CA VAL A 168 7.14 9.78 2.13
C VAL A 168 6.54 9.62 0.74
N VAL A 169 5.22 9.35 0.65
CA VAL A 169 4.48 9.27 -0.62
C VAL A 169 4.63 10.57 -1.40
N ALA A 170 4.34 11.70 -0.77
CA ALA A 170 4.42 13.01 -1.39
C ALA A 170 5.84 13.33 -1.90
N ALA A 171 6.87 12.94 -1.15
CA ALA A 171 8.27 13.15 -1.53
C ALA A 171 8.65 12.48 -2.87
N VAL A 172 7.98 11.40 -3.27
CA VAL A 172 8.22 10.68 -4.53
C VAL A 172 7.19 11.00 -5.60
N ALA A 173 5.94 11.26 -5.23
CA ALA A 173 4.84 11.50 -6.17
C ALA A 173 5.01 12.82 -6.93
N TYR A 174 5.54 13.86 -6.28
CA TYR A 174 5.76 15.19 -6.88
C TYR A 174 7.15 15.38 -7.46
N GLY A 175 8.03 14.39 -7.34
CA GLY A 175 9.33 14.38 -7.99
C GLY A 175 9.27 13.79 -9.40
N SER A 176 10.36 13.96 -10.17
CA SER A 176 10.45 13.43 -11.54
C SER A 176 10.45 11.91 -11.60
N GLY A 177 10.94 11.23 -10.56
CA GLY A 177 11.09 9.78 -10.56
C GLY A 177 12.09 9.20 -11.55
N VAL A 178 12.72 10.04 -12.37
CA VAL A 178 13.65 9.61 -13.42
C VAL A 178 14.74 8.72 -12.85
N GLY A 179 14.98 7.59 -13.51
CA GLY A 179 16.07 6.68 -13.16
C GLY A 179 17.45 7.25 -13.50
N ILE A 180 18.46 6.70 -12.87
CA ILE A 180 19.86 7.07 -13.13
C ILE A 180 20.39 6.16 -14.22
N SER A 181 20.42 6.61 -15.48
CA SER A 181 20.77 5.80 -16.65
C SER A 181 22.13 5.11 -16.53
N THR A 182 23.08 5.74 -15.82
CA THR A 182 24.46 5.26 -15.60
C THR A 182 24.60 4.43 -14.31
N ALA A 183 23.52 4.19 -13.55
CA ALA A 183 23.62 3.41 -12.31
C ALA A 183 24.16 2.01 -12.58
N ALA A 184 25.02 1.53 -11.69
CA ALA A 184 25.56 0.17 -11.76
C ALA A 184 24.47 -0.88 -11.56
N ASP A 185 23.53 -0.65 -10.62
CA ASP A 185 22.38 -1.50 -10.42
C ASP A 185 21.28 -1.17 -11.45
N PRO A 186 20.87 -2.13 -12.31
CA PRO A 186 19.83 -1.90 -13.31
C PRO A 186 18.50 -1.43 -12.75
N ILE A 187 18.18 -1.79 -11.50
CA ILE A 187 16.93 -1.37 -10.83
C ILE A 187 16.90 0.16 -10.70
N ASP A 188 18.03 0.81 -10.43
CA ASP A 188 18.10 2.26 -10.26
C ASP A 188 17.98 3.03 -11.58
N ARG A 189 18.02 2.35 -12.72
CA ARG A 189 17.76 2.93 -14.04
C ARG A 189 16.27 3.07 -14.37
N LEU A 190 15.40 2.37 -13.64
CA LEU A 190 13.97 2.40 -13.86
C LEU A 190 13.34 3.69 -13.32
N ASN A 191 12.15 4.03 -13.84
CA ASN A 191 11.35 5.12 -13.32
C ASN A 191 10.85 4.80 -11.90
N GLY A 192 11.02 5.75 -10.97
CA GLY A 192 10.55 5.65 -9.59
C GLY A 192 9.27 6.45 -9.29
N LYS A 193 8.68 7.15 -10.29
CA LYS A 193 7.44 7.89 -10.09
C LYS A 193 6.26 6.93 -9.99
N PRO A 194 5.38 7.03 -8.99
CA PRO A 194 4.19 6.19 -8.91
C PRO A 194 3.16 6.59 -9.98
N ASP A 195 2.32 5.64 -10.40
CA ASP A 195 1.26 5.88 -11.39
C ASP A 195 0.00 6.47 -10.77
N PHE A 196 -0.19 6.29 -9.46
CA PHE A 196 -1.23 6.93 -8.63
C PHE A 196 -0.80 6.98 -7.17
N GLN A 197 -1.45 7.84 -6.37
CA GLN A 197 -1.14 7.99 -4.95
C GLN A 197 -2.38 8.03 -4.07
N ILE A 198 -2.22 7.55 -2.84
CA ILE A 198 -3.26 7.52 -1.81
C ILE A 198 -2.68 8.10 -0.53
N LEU A 199 -3.26 9.19 -0.03
CA LEU A 199 -2.78 9.91 1.15
C LEU A 199 -3.83 9.89 2.27
N ILE A 200 -3.51 9.22 3.36
CA ILE A 200 -4.37 9.08 4.52
C ILE A 200 -3.82 9.96 5.64
N TYR A 201 -4.53 11.05 5.96
CA TYR A 201 -4.10 12.08 6.92
C TYR A 201 -2.59 12.39 6.85
N PRO A 202 -2.06 12.77 5.66
CA PRO A 202 -0.63 13.02 5.50
C PRO A 202 -0.17 14.16 6.39
N GLY A 203 1.06 14.04 6.92
CA GLY A 203 1.68 15.13 7.67
C GLY A 203 1.98 16.36 6.79
N PRO A 204 2.30 17.52 7.42
CA PRO A 204 2.44 18.79 6.71
C PRO A 204 3.61 18.83 5.71
N LEU A 205 4.65 18.02 5.88
CA LEU A 205 5.76 17.93 4.93
C LEU A 205 5.35 17.28 3.60
N GLY A 206 4.17 16.67 3.52
CA GLY A 206 3.60 16.13 2.29
C GLY A 206 3.03 17.18 1.33
N VAL A 207 3.06 18.47 1.66
CA VAL A 207 2.53 19.54 0.81
C VAL A 207 3.66 20.22 0.05
N PRO A 208 3.81 20.01 -1.28
CA PRO A 208 4.82 20.71 -2.08
C PRO A 208 4.43 22.17 -2.30
N ASP A 209 5.40 23.02 -2.67
CA ASP A 209 5.11 24.40 -3.07
C ASP A 209 4.20 24.44 -4.29
N VAL A 210 4.46 23.60 -5.28
CA VAL A 210 3.69 23.45 -6.52
C VAL A 210 3.45 21.97 -6.79
N VAL A 211 2.21 21.61 -7.10
CA VAL A 211 1.89 20.29 -7.67
C VAL A 211 2.20 20.35 -9.17
N PRO A 212 3.08 19.49 -9.69
CA PRO A 212 3.41 19.48 -11.12
C PRO A 212 2.22 19.02 -11.96
N ALA A 213 2.14 19.48 -13.21
CA ALA A 213 1.03 19.13 -14.12
C ALA A 213 0.93 17.63 -14.42
N ASP A 214 2.06 16.91 -14.30
CA ASP A 214 2.15 15.46 -14.45
C ASP A 214 2.07 14.70 -13.10
N ALA A 215 1.53 15.35 -12.06
CA ALA A 215 1.31 14.69 -10.77
C ALA A 215 0.38 13.48 -10.94
N PRO A 216 0.69 12.35 -10.27
CA PRO A 216 -0.16 11.18 -10.31
C PRO A 216 -1.58 11.49 -9.82
N PRO A 217 -2.64 10.86 -10.39
CA PRO A 217 -3.96 10.89 -9.79
C PRO A 217 -3.93 10.58 -8.30
N ALA A 218 -4.74 11.29 -7.51
CA ALA A 218 -4.66 11.20 -6.07
C ALA A 218 -6.01 10.95 -5.41
N PHE A 219 -6.02 10.04 -4.44
CA PHE A 219 -7.10 9.88 -3.46
C PHE A 219 -6.59 10.34 -2.09
N MET A 220 -7.32 11.21 -1.43
CA MET A 220 -6.87 11.80 -0.17
C MET A 220 -8.00 11.90 0.86
N LEU A 221 -7.67 11.66 2.14
CA LEU A 221 -8.65 11.84 3.20
C LEU A 221 -8.01 12.22 4.54
N ALA A 222 -8.80 12.95 5.36
CA ALA A 222 -8.49 13.25 6.75
C ALA A 222 -9.78 13.46 7.54
N ALA A 223 -9.69 13.50 8.87
CA ALA A 223 -10.76 14.03 9.72
C ALA A 223 -10.60 15.55 9.88
N ASN A 224 -11.71 16.31 9.87
CA ASN A 224 -11.67 17.77 10.01
C ASN A 224 -11.09 18.24 11.36
N ASN A 225 -11.28 17.45 12.40
CA ASN A 225 -10.72 17.71 13.73
C ASN A 225 -9.33 17.08 13.97
N ASP A 226 -8.64 16.69 12.92
CA ASP A 226 -7.23 16.32 12.96
C ASP A 226 -6.36 17.58 12.88
N GLU A 227 -5.89 18.06 14.03
CA GLU A 227 -5.15 19.32 14.14
C GLU A 227 -3.85 19.34 13.33
N CYS A 228 -3.21 18.18 13.17
CA CYS A 228 -1.97 18.05 12.41
C CYS A 228 -2.23 18.02 10.90
N CYS A 229 -3.27 17.27 10.48
CA CYS A 229 -3.20 16.63 9.18
C CYS A 229 -4.46 16.86 8.32
N SER A 230 -5.42 17.65 8.78
CA SER A 230 -6.56 18.11 7.97
C SER A 230 -6.16 19.23 7.00
N LEU A 231 -5.42 20.23 7.46
CA LEU A 231 -4.98 21.36 6.63
C LEU A 231 -4.11 20.95 5.43
N PRO A 232 -3.16 20.01 5.54
CA PRO A 232 -2.43 19.51 4.39
C PRO A 232 -3.32 19.02 3.24
N ILE A 233 -4.42 18.33 3.53
CA ILE A 233 -5.37 17.86 2.51
C ILE A 233 -6.05 19.03 1.79
N VAL A 234 -6.48 20.07 2.52
CA VAL A 234 -7.11 21.25 1.94
C VAL A 234 -6.13 21.98 1.00
N ASN A 235 -4.88 22.15 1.44
CA ASN A 235 -3.83 22.77 0.64
C ASN A 235 -3.51 21.95 -0.63
N LEU A 236 -3.42 20.64 -0.52
CA LEU A 236 -3.21 19.76 -1.65
C LEU A 236 -4.36 19.83 -2.65
N LEU A 237 -5.62 19.82 -2.19
CA LEU A 237 -6.78 19.96 -3.06
C LEU A 237 -6.70 21.25 -3.92
N GLN A 238 -6.36 22.39 -3.31
CA GLN A 238 -6.22 23.65 -4.03
C GLN A 238 -5.08 23.57 -5.09
N LYS A 239 -3.94 23.00 -4.72
CA LYS A 239 -2.77 22.86 -5.62
C LYS A 239 -3.05 21.89 -6.77
N TYR A 240 -3.73 20.76 -6.51
CA TYR A 240 -4.16 19.83 -7.57
C TYR A 240 -5.13 20.47 -8.55
N ARG A 241 -6.10 21.26 -8.05
CA ARG A 241 -7.03 22.01 -8.91
C ARG A 241 -6.30 23.03 -9.78
N ALA A 242 -5.32 23.73 -9.22
CA ALA A 242 -4.49 24.67 -9.98
C ALA A 242 -3.67 23.96 -11.07
N ALA A 243 -3.14 22.79 -10.77
CA ALA A 243 -2.39 21.94 -11.72
C ALA A 243 -3.30 21.21 -12.75
N LYS A 244 -4.63 21.23 -12.58
CA LYS A 244 -5.62 20.45 -13.35
C LYS A 244 -5.35 18.95 -13.32
N ALA A 245 -4.72 18.46 -12.23
CA ALA A 245 -4.45 17.05 -12.01
C ALA A 245 -5.65 16.36 -11.34
N PRO A 246 -5.93 15.08 -11.64
CA PRO A 246 -7.06 14.34 -11.07
C PRO A 246 -6.91 14.15 -9.56
N ILE A 247 -7.95 14.46 -8.79
CA ILE A 247 -7.96 14.30 -7.34
C ILE A 247 -9.36 13.99 -6.82
N GLU A 248 -9.45 13.06 -5.88
CA GLU A 248 -10.62 12.85 -5.02
C GLU A 248 -10.24 13.09 -3.56
N VAL A 249 -11.08 13.82 -2.81
CA VAL A 249 -10.81 14.20 -1.42
C VAL A 249 -12.02 13.97 -0.53
N HIS A 250 -11.79 13.37 0.64
CA HIS A 250 -12.78 13.20 1.69
C HIS A 250 -12.31 13.85 2.99
N ILE A 251 -13.09 14.79 3.51
CA ILE A 251 -12.88 15.37 4.84
C ILE A 251 -14.04 14.95 5.74
N TYR A 252 -13.75 14.06 6.67
CA TYR A 252 -14.74 13.54 7.62
C TYR A 252 -14.93 14.51 8.78
N ALA A 253 -16.18 14.73 9.20
CA ALA A 253 -16.50 15.70 10.26
C ALA A 253 -15.85 15.37 11.60
N LYS A 254 -15.65 14.09 11.89
CA LYS A 254 -15.08 13.57 13.14
C LYS A 254 -14.11 12.42 12.85
N GLY A 255 -13.15 12.19 13.76
CA GLY A 255 -12.24 11.06 13.66
C GLY A 255 -10.89 11.27 14.31
N SER A 256 -10.45 12.52 14.51
CA SER A 256 -9.09 12.87 14.96
C SER A 256 -8.00 12.23 14.09
N HIS A 257 -6.76 12.15 14.60
CA HIS A 257 -5.64 11.51 13.89
C HIS A 257 -5.64 9.98 14.09
N ALA A 258 -4.97 9.24 13.20
CA ALA A 258 -4.64 7.82 13.33
C ALA A 258 -5.85 6.86 13.42
N PHE A 259 -6.94 7.14 12.66
CA PHE A 259 -8.05 6.18 12.55
C PHE A 259 -7.73 4.95 11.70
N ASN A 260 -6.52 4.85 11.13
CA ASN A 260 -5.99 3.72 10.36
C ASN A 260 -6.99 3.24 9.28
N MET A 261 -7.27 1.94 9.19
CA MET A 261 -8.28 1.39 8.27
C MET A 261 -9.75 1.63 8.72
N GLY A 262 -9.97 2.42 9.77
CA GLY A 262 -11.30 2.75 10.27
C GLY A 262 -12.01 1.62 11.04
N TYR A 263 -11.48 0.40 11.07
CA TYR A 263 -12.15 -0.77 11.65
C TYR A 263 -12.53 -0.63 13.12
N ARG A 264 -11.75 0.13 13.89
CA ARG A 264 -11.97 0.37 15.32
C ARG A 264 -12.71 1.68 15.61
N SER A 265 -13.04 2.46 14.58
CA SER A 265 -13.77 3.71 14.74
C SER A 265 -15.20 3.46 15.19
N GLU A 266 -15.78 4.34 15.99
CA GLU A 266 -17.20 4.38 16.26
C GLU A 266 -18.02 4.98 15.11
N PHE A 267 -17.37 5.83 14.27
CA PHE A 267 -18.04 6.56 13.19
C PHE A 267 -18.23 5.72 11.94
N ALA A 268 -19.46 5.62 11.46
CA ALA A 268 -19.81 4.84 10.27
C ALA A 268 -19.06 5.31 9.01
N SER A 269 -18.90 6.63 8.84
CA SER A 269 -18.15 7.22 7.72
C SER A 269 -16.69 6.78 7.70
N LEU A 270 -16.03 6.74 8.87
CA LEU A 270 -14.66 6.27 8.97
C LEU A 270 -14.53 4.74 8.80
N LYS A 271 -15.53 3.96 9.16
CA LYS A 271 -15.54 2.52 8.83
C LYS A 271 -15.66 2.28 7.34
N ALA A 272 -16.30 3.18 6.61
CA ALA A 272 -16.59 3.06 5.20
C ALA A 272 -15.52 3.68 4.27
N TRP A 273 -14.49 4.37 4.80
CA TRP A 273 -13.51 5.02 3.94
C TRP A 273 -12.73 4.05 3.03
N PRO A 274 -12.38 2.81 3.45
CA PRO A 274 -11.69 1.91 2.55
C PRO A 274 -12.51 1.58 1.30
N GLN A 275 -13.85 1.52 1.42
CA GLN A 275 -14.72 1.33 0.27
C GLN A 275 -14.68 2.53 -0.69
N ARG A 276 -14.58 3.77 -0.18
CA ARG A 276 -14.44 4.96 -1.05
C ARG A 276 -13.14 4.91 -1.86
N MET A 277 -12.04 4.45 -1.25
CA MET A 277 -10.79 4.20 -1.96
C MET A 277 -10.94 3.12 -3.03
N ALA A 278 -11.66 2.03 -2.74
CA ALA A 278 -11.92 0.97 -3.71
C ALA A 278 -12.75 1.48 -4.90
N ASP A 279 -13.80 2.26 -4.65
CA ASP A 279 -14.63 2.87 -5.67
C ASP A 279 -13.78 3.77 -6.58
N TRP A 280 -12.95 4.65 -5.98
CA TRP A 280 -12.02 5.50 -6.73
C TRP A 280 -11.01 4.69 -7.57
N LEU A 281 -10.41 3.65 -7.00
CA LEU A 281 -9.50 2.78 -7.75
C LEU A 281 -10.20 2.11 -8.94
N GLN A 282 -11.48 1.73 -8.79
CA GLN A 282 -12.29 1.16 -9.86
C GLN A 282 -12.59 2.20 -10.93
N ASP A 283 -13.03 3.39 -10.57
CA ASP A 283 -13.39 4.49 -11.49
C ASP A 283 -12.18 4.97 -12.29
N MET A 284 -11.00 4.97 -11.66
CA MET A 284 -9.74 5.30 -12.33
C MET A 284 -9.14 4.15 -13.15
N GLY A 285 -9.81 2.99 -13.21
CA GLY A 285 -9.37 1.84 -14.01
C GLY A 285 -8.25 0.99 -13.39
N PHE A 286 -7.86 1.26 -12.15
CA PHE A 286 -6.79 0.52 -11.47
C PHE A 286 -7.22 -0.87 -10.97
N LEU A 287 -8.54 -1.17 -10.91
CA LEU A 287 -9.04 -2.50 -10.54
C LEU A 287 -9.55 -3.32 -11.74
N THR A 288 -9.51 -2.78 -12.94
CA THR A 288 -9.88 -3.56 -14.13
C THR A 288 -8.85 -4.65 -14.39
N ALA A 289 -9.33 -5.86 -14.74
CA ALA A 289 -8.44 -6.96 -15.08
C ALA A 289 -7.49 -6.55 -16.22
N ALA A 290 -6.21 -6.90 -16.11
CA ALA A 290 -5.27 -6.72 -17.20
C ALA A 290 -5.80 -7.48 -18.43
N ILE A 291 -5.85 -6.82 -19.58
CA ILE A 291 -6.18 -7.50 -20.84
C ILE A 291 -5.08 -8.53 -21.07
N LYS A 292 -5.43 -9.81 -20.98
CA LYS A 292 -4.50 -10.89 -21.35
C LYS A 292 -4.32 -10.84 -22.86
N ASN A 293 -3.22 -10.22 -23.30
CA ASN A 293 -2.75 -10.33 -24.67
C ASN A 293 -2.06 -11.68 -24.90
#